data_83deb48c1043d3b9ef42c991dc636aca
#
_entry.id   83deb48c1043d3b9ef42c991dc636aca
#
_cell.length_a   1.000
_cell.length_b   1.000
_cell.length_c   1.000
_cell.angle_alpha   90.00
_cell.angle_beta   90.00
_cell.angle_gamma   90.00
#
_symmetry.space_group_name_H-M   'P 1'
#
loop_
_entity.id
_entity.type
_entity.pdbx_description
1 polymer ?
#
loop_
_entity_poly.entity_id
_entity_poly.type
_entity_poly.pdbx_seq_one_letter_code
_entity_poly.pdbx_strand_id
1 'polypeptide(L)'
;GSRDLEAARRVARHIGSIHHEYVYTATEVIEKLPEIIYHLESFDQDLVRSAIPTWFAARLAADNVKVILTGEGADELFAGYTYHKSITDDETLHKELRRSITRLHNINLQRLDRMTMRHAIEARVPFLDTEVIAMAQTVPPRFKLHTEDDGRRIEKWILRKAFEDLLPADITWRNKEQFDEGSGIVDLLPEVLKRTASGIDTEAYKSRFATDRLRSNEECFYHSLLMEQFERPQEVLANVGRWQID
;
A
#
# COMPACT_ATOMS: atom_id res chain seq x y z
N GLY A 1 -9.39 -9.37 -13.43
CA GLY A 1 -7.94 -9.65 -13.34
C GLY A 1 -7.18 -8.44 -12.84
N SER A 2 -5.96 -8.63 -12.36
CA SER A 2 -5.12 -7.56 -11.82
C SER A 2 -4.69 -6.59 -12.93
N ARG A 3 -5.08 -5.32 -12.82
CA ARG A 3 -4.68 -4.24 -13.75
C ARG A 3 -3.20 -3.88 -13.61
N ASP A 4 -2.64 -4.02 -12.41
CA ASP A 4 -1.21 -3.83 -12.17
C ASP A 4 -0.36 -4.90 -12.85
N LEU A 5 -0.84 -6.15 -12.90
CA LEU A 5 -0.15 -7.23 -13.61
C LEU A 5 -0.07 -6.96 -15.12
N GLU A 6 -1.15 -6.46 -15.73
CA GLU A 6 -1.16 -6.09 -17.14
C GLU A 6 -0.20 -4.93 -17.42
N ALA A 7 -0.22 -3.90 -16.57
CA ALA A 7 0.70 -2.77 -16.69
C ALA A 7 2.16 -3.21 -16.51
N ALA A 8 2.45 -4.06 -15.52
CA ALA A 8 3.78 -4.60 -15.27
C ALA A 8 4.33 -5.39 -16.47
N ARG A 9 3.51 -6.26 -17.09
CA ARG A 9 3.88 -6.98 -18.32
C ARG A 9 4.24 -6.04 -19.47
N ARG A 10 3.51 -4.93 -19.62
CA ARG A 10 3.78 -3.93 -20.65
C ARG A 10 5.09 -3.19 -20.40
N VAL A 11 5.31 -2.75 -19.17
CA VAL A 11 6.57 -2.11 -18.77
C VAL A 11 7.74 -3.06 -18.97
N ALA A 12 7.66 -4.29 -18.49
CA ALA A 12 8.71 -5.29 -18.62
C ALA A 12 9.11 -5.54 -20.07
N ARG A 13 8.13 -5.66 -20.98
CA ARG A 13 8.40 -5.78 -22.43
C ARG A 13 9.08 -4.53 -23.01
N HIS A 14 8.64 -3.35 -22.58
CA HIS A 14 9.16 -2.08 -23.07
C HIS A 14 10.62 -1.87 -22.70
N ILE A 15 10.97 -2.15 -21.44
CA ILE A 15 12.36 -1.98 -20.94
C ILE A 15 13.25 -3.22 -21.17
N GLY A 16 12.69 -4.32 -21.68
CA GLY A 16 13.44 -5.56 -21.95
C GLY A 16 13.90 -6.30 -20.69
N SER A 17 13.18 -6.19 -19.57
CA SER A 17 13.52 -6.86 -18.31
C SER A 17 13.04 -8.32 -18.29
N ILE A 18 13.70 -9.16 -17.48
CA ILE A 18 13.19 -10.48 -17.12
C ILE A 18 12.01 -10.27 -16.18
N HIS A 19 10.83 -10.71 -16.60
CA HIS A 19 9.59 -10.52 -15.85
C HIS A 19 9.20 -11.77 -15.08
N HIS A 20 9.00 -11.63 -13.78
CA HIS A 20 8.46 -12.66 -12.91
C HIS A 20 7.12 -12.21 -12.38
N GLU A 21 6.13 -13.10 -12.36
CA GLU A 21 4.79 -12.80 -11.86
C GLU A 21 4.24 -13.96 -11.03
N TYR A 22 3.40 -13.64 -10.07
CA TYR A 22 2.69 -14.60 -9.26
C TYR A 22 1.21 -14.22 -9.17
N VAL A 23 0.35 -15.20 -9.48
CA VAL A 23 -1.11 -15.04 -9.38
C VAL A 23 -1.59 -15.89 -8.20
N TYR A 24 -1.96 -15.25 -7.11
CA TYR A 24 -2.43 -15.93 -5.90
C TYR A 24 -3.95 -16.15 -5.93
N THR A 25 -4.40 -17.14 -5.18
CA THR A 25 -5.80 -17.54 -5.04
C THR A 25 -6.35 -17.16 -3.66
N ALA A 26 -7.69 -17.13 -3.52
CA ALA A 26 -8.33 -16.94 -2.21
C ALA A 26 -7.91 -18.00 -1.18
N THR A 27 -7.68 -19.24 -1.61
CA THR A 27 -7.21 -20.31 -0.72
C THR A 27 -5.82 -20.03 -0.19
N GLU A 28 -4.88 -19.61 -1.04
CA GLU A 28 -3.52 -19.25 -0.62
C GLU A 28 -3.52 -18.04 0.32
N VAL A 29 -4.40 -17.05 0.04
CA VAL A 29 -4.57 -15.90 0.95
C VAL A 29 -5.03 -16.37 2.32
N ILE A 30 -6.06 -17.22 2.40
CA ILE A 30 -6.58 -17.76 3.67
C ILE A 30 -5.49 -18.50 4.44
N GLU A 31 -4.72 -19.35 3.77
CA GLU A 31 -3.64 -20.13 4.38
C GLU A 31 -2.51 -19.25 4.92
N LYS A 32 -2.22 -18.12 4.24
CA LYS A 32 -1.09 -17.24 4.58
C LYS A 32 -1.47 -16.06 5.48
N LEU A 33 -2.74 -15.74 5.58
CA LEU A 33 -3.19 -14.57 6.33
C LEU A 33 -2.76 -14.57 7.81
N PRO A 34 -2.81 -15.68 8.57
CA PRO A 34 -2.29 -15.71 9.93
C PRO A 34 -0.79 -15.35 10.00
N GLU A 35 0.02 -15.91 9.09
CA GLU A 35 1.46 -15.61 9.01
C GLU A 35 1.70 -14.13 8.63
N ILE A 36 0.91 -13.60 7.70
CA ILE A 36 0.99 -12.19 7.29
C ILE A 36 0.66 -11.28 8.48
N ILE A 37 -0.42 -11.53 9.21
CA ILE A 37 -0.82 -10.76 10.39
C ILE A 37 0.25 -10.82 11.48
N TYR A 38 0.80 -12.01 11.73
CA TYR A 38 1.88 -12.18 12.70
C TYR A 38 3.09 -11.29 12.42
N HIS A 39 3.60 -11.34 11.19
CA HIS A 39 4.76 -10.54 10.79
C HIS A 39 4.45 -9.05 10.64
N LEU A 40 3.24 -8.72 10.19
CA LEU A 40 2.81 -7.33 10.01
C LEU A 40 2.62 -6.61 11.36
N GLU A 41 2.20 -7.35 12.40
CA GLU A 41 1.83 -6.81 13.72
C GLU A 41 0.77 -5.70 13.61
N SER A 42 -0.20 -5.87 12.72
CA SER A 42 -1.28 -4.91 12.50
C SER A 42 -2.56 -5.61 12.07
N PHE A 43 -3.68 -5.01 12.44
CA PHE A 43 -5.02 -5.40 12.00
C PHE A 43 -5.69 -4.34 11.11
N ASP A 44 -5.01 -3.22 10.85
CA ASP A 44 -5.53 -2.16 9.98
C ASP A 44 -5.85 -2.73 8.60
N GLN A 45 -7.11 -2.61 8.17
CA GLN A 45 -7.58 -3.27 6.94
C GLN A 45 -6.84 -2.81 5.70
N ASP A 46 -6.51 -1.52 5.60
CA ASP A 46 -5.85 -0.96 4.42
C ASP A 46 -4.40 -1.45 4.34
N LEU A 47 -3.77 -1.60 5.52
CA LEU A 47 -2.41 -2.12 5.61
C LEU A 47 -2.36 -3.61 5.31
N VAL A 48 -3.30 -4.41 5.84
CA VAL A 48 -3.37 -5.86 5.60
C VAL A 48 -3.67 -6.16 4.13
N ARG A 49 -4.62 -5.44 3.52
CA ARG A 49 -4.94 -5.58 2.08
C ARG A 49 -3.70 -5.39 1.22
N SER A 50 -2.88 -4.40 1.53
CA SER A 50 -1.64 -4.15 0.81
C SER A 50 -0.50 -5.10 1.20
N ALA A 51 -0.49 -5.63 2.43
CA ALA A 51 0.51 -6.60 2.88
C ALA A 51 0.40 -7.95 2.16
N ILE A 52 -0.81 -8.39 1.85
CA ILE A 52 -1.04 -9.67 1.14
C ILE A 52 -0.28 -9.71 -0.20
N PRO A 53 -0.51 -8.83 -1.17
CA PRO A 53 0.24 -8.85 -2.44
C PRO A 53 1.73 -8.57 -2.23
N THR A 54 2.13 -7.74 -1.25
CA THR A 54 3.54 -7.51 -0.93
C THR A 54 4.23 -8.80 -0.46
N TRP A 55 3.57 -9.60 0.38
CA TRP A 55 4.08 -10.88 0.86
C TRP A 55 4.35 -11.87 -0.29
N PHE A 56 3.39 -12.02 -1.22
CA PHE A 56 3.55 -12.91 -2.38
C PHE A 56 4.64 -12.41 -3.35
N ALA A 57 4.71 -11.10 -3.59
CA ALA A 57 5.76 -10.51 -4.42
C ALA A 57 7.16 -10.68 -3.79
N ALA A 58 7.29 -10.47 -2.48
CA ALA A 58 8.53 -10.66 -1.75
C ALA A 58 8.99 -12.13 -1.76
N ARG A 59 8.05 -13.07 -1.60
CA ARG A 59 8.32 -14.51 -1.71
C ARG A 59 8.87 -14.87 -3.10
N LEU A 60 8.22 -14.37 -4.15
CA LEU A 60 8.69 -14.59 -5.53
C LEU A 60 10.07 -13.98 -5.75
N ALA A 61 10.31 -12.78 -5.23
CA ALA A 61 11.61 -12.10 -5.34
C ALA A 61 12.73 -12.88 -4.65
N ALA A 62 12.44 -13.54 -3.51
CA ALA A 62 13.43 -14.28 -2.73
C ALA A 62 14.10 -15.43 -3.49
N ASP A 63 13.41 -15.99 -4.48
CA ASP A 63 13.95 -17.04 -5.35
C ASP A 63 14.98 -16.50 -6.35
N ASN A 64 15.02 -15.17 -6.58
CA ASN A 64 15.81 -14.56 -7.65
C ASN A 64 16.84 -13.55 -7.16
N VAL A 65 16.54 -12.77 -6.11
CA VAL A 65 17.36 -11.63 -5.65
C VAL A 65 17.42 -11.55 -4.12
N LYS A 66 18.33 -10.71 -3.61
CA LYS A 66 18.44 -10.37 -2.18
C LYS A 66 18.00 -8.94 -1.87
N VAL A 67 17.93 -8.09 -2.88
CA VAL A 67 17.58 -6.68 -2.77
C VAL A 67 16.55 -6.35 -3.84
N ILE A 68 15.52 -5.60 -3.48
CA ILE A 68 14.54 -5.03 -4.41
C ILE A 68 14.50 -3.51 -4.28
N LEU A 69 14.14 -2.83 -5.38
CA LEU A 69 13.80 -1.42 -5.36
C LEU A 69 12.29 -1.27 -5.42
N THR A 70 11.74 -0.37 -4.61
CA THR A 70 10.28 -0.13 -4.55
C THR A 70 9.95 1.33 -4.78
N GLY A 71 8.70 1.59 -5.15
CA GLY A 71 8.17 2.95 -5.39
C GLY A 71 7.60 3.65 -4.16
N GLU A 72 7.83 3.11 -2.95
CA GLU A 72 7.30 3.71 -1.72
C GLU A 72 7.84 5.14 -1.51
N GLY A 73 6.99 6.03 -1.04
CA GLY A 73 7.31 7.43 -0.87
C GLY A 73 6.89 8.33 -2.05
N ALA A 74 6.69 7.76 -3.24
CA ALA A 74 6.32 8.55 -4.42
C ALA A 74 4.93 9.20 -4.29
N ASP A 75 3.98 8.53 -3.68
CA ASP A 75 2.62 9.06 -3.47
C ASP A 75 2.64 10.22 -2.45
N GLU A 76 3.40 10.09 -1.40
CA GLU A 76 3.56 11.09 -0.33
C GLU A 76 4.34 12.31 -0.79
N LEU A 77 5.38 12.13 -1.59
CA LEU A 77 6.21 13.23 -2.09
C LEU A 77 5.54 14.01 -3.21
N PHE A 78 4.81 13.33 -4.10
CA PHE A 78 4.30 13.89 -5.35
C PHE A 78 2.77 13.87 -5.47
N ALA A 79 2.06 13.87 -4.35
CA ALA A 79 0.60 13.94 -4.28
C ALA A 79 -0.13 12.81 -5.06
N GLY A 80 0.32 11.57 -4.89
CA GLY A 80 -0.18 10.44 -5.67
C GLY A 80 -1.51 9.85 -5.20
N TYR A 81 -1.98 10.14 -3.99
CA TYR A 81 -3.23 9.58 -3.48
C TYR A 81 -4.47 10.26 -4.07
N THR A 82 -5.51 9.49 -4.31
CA THR A 82 -6.76 9.98 -4.91
C THR A 82 -7.41 11.08 -4.07
N TYR A 83 -7.36 10.98 -2.72
CA TYR A 83 -7.93 11.99 -1.83
C TYR A 83 -7.23 13.35 -1.92
N HIS A 84 -5.96 13.41 -2.36
CA HIS A 84 -5.29 14.70 -2.60
C HIS A 84 -6.05 15.55 -3.61
N LYS A 85 -6.79 14.94 -4.55
CA LYS A 85 -7.57 15.65 -5.57
C LYS A 85 -8.69 16.51 -4.97
N SER A 86 -9.10 16.28 -3.74
CA SER A 86 -10.09 17.11 -3.04
C SER A 86 -9.48 18.36 -2.36
N ILE A 87 -8.15 18.39 -2.19
CA ILE A 87 -7.46 19.52 -1.55
C ILE A 87 -7.23 20.62 -2.58
N THR A 88 -7.85 21.77 -2.39
CA THR A 88 -7.89 22.85 -3.42
C THR A 88 -6.81 23.88 -3.29
N ASP A 89 -6.20 24.04 -2.12
CA ASP A 89 -5.13 25.04 -1.89
C ASP A 89 -3.76 24.40 -1.69
N ASP A 90 -2.74 25.08 -2.16
CA ASP A 90 -1.35 24.62 -2.16
C ASP A 90 -0.78 24.46 -0.75
N GLU A 91 -1.16 25.31 0.20
CA GLU A 91 -0.63 25.26 1.57
C GLU A 91 -1.14 24.03 2.31
N THR A 92 -2.45 23.74 2.20
CA THR A 92 -3.06 22.53 2.78
C THR A 92 -2.47 21.29 2.15
N LEU A 93 -2.31 21.26 0.82
CA LEU A 93 -1.67 20.12 0.15
C LEU A 93 -0.22 19.92 0.63
N HIS A 94 0.55 21.00 0.75
CA HIS A 94 1.93 20.90 1.25
C HIS A 94 1.98 20.34 2.69
N LYS A 95 1.12 20.82 3.58
CA LYS A 95 1.02 20.30 4.96
C LYS A 95 0.67 18.81 4.97
N GLU A 96 -0.28 18.40 4.14
CA GLU A 96 -0.71 17.01 4.05
C GLU A 96 0.42 16.10 3.53
N LEU A 97 1.14 16.49 2.50
CA LEU A 97 2.28 15.73 1.99
C LEU A 97 3.37 15.55 3.07
N ARG A 98 3.66 16.59 3.83
CA ARG A 98 4.60 16.49 4.96
C ARG A 98 4.09 15.57 6.06
N ARG A 99 2.80 15.66 6.41
CA ARG A 99 2.16 14.77 7.38
C ARG A 99 2.30 13.31 6.95
N SER A 100 2.00 13.02 5.69
CA SER A 100 2.05 11.67 5.12
C SER A 100 3.46 11.08 5.22
N ILE A 101 4.49 11.83 4.85
CA ILE A 101 5.90 11.39 4.97
C ILE A 101 6.26 11.08 6.44
N THR A 102 5.87 11.92 7.38
CA THR A 102 6.22 11.71 8.79
C THR A 102 5.52 10.49 9.41
N ARG A 103 4.37 10.08 8.88
CA ARG A 103 3.63 8.91 9.36
C ARG A 103 3.98 7.61 8.64
N LEU A 104 4.79 7.67 7.58
CA LEU A 104 5.05 6.52 6.70
C LEU A 104 5.70 5.33 7.43
N HIS A 105 6.48 5.61 8.48
CA HIS A 105 7.31 4.63 9.19
C HIS A 105 6.52 3.48 9.81
N ASN A 106 5.33 3.73 10.35
CA ASN A 106 4.48 2.72 10.99
C ASN A 106 3.24 2.33 10.18
N ILE A 107 3.25 2.63 8.88
CA ILE A 107 2.21 2.27 7.92
C ILE A 107 2.87 1.56 6.73
N ASN A 108 3.08 2.26 5.60
CA ASN A 108 3.57 1.64 4.37
C ASN A 108 5.00 1.08 4.50
N LEU A 109 5.90 1.77 5.23
CA LEU A 109 7.26 1.26 5.43
C LEU A 109 7.29 0.04 6.36
N GLN A 110 6.47 0.03 7.41
CA GLN A 110 6.31 -1.15 8.26
C GLN A 110 5.84 -2.35 7.44
N ARG A 111 4.81 -2.17 6.61
CA ARG A 111 4.32 -3.22 5.72
C ARG A 111 5.41 -3.72 4.79
N LEU A 112 6.08 -2.81 4.07
CA LEU A 112 7.13 -3.17 3.12
C LEU A 112 8.24 -3.94 3.81
N ASP A 113 8.83 -3.38 4.87
CA ASP A 113 9.94 -3.98 5.59
C ASP A 113 9.59 -5.37 6.12
N ARG A 114 8.48 -5.51 6.83
CA ARG A 114 8.10 -6.77 7.46
C ARG A 114 7.76 -7.86 6.47
N MET A 115 7.06 -7.52 5.38
CA MET A 115 6.72 -8.51 4.34
C MET A 115 7.95 -8.95 3.56
N THR A 116 8.91 -8.07 3.30
CA THR A 116 10.14 -8.42 2.59
C THR A 116 11.15 -9.12 3.49
N MET A 117 11.34 -8.65 4.72
CA MET A 117 12.26 -9.26 5.69
C MET A 117 11.82 -10.67 6.11
N ARG A 118 10.51 -10.96 6.13
CA ARG A 118 10.00 -12.33 6.30
C ARG A 118 10.61 -13.32 5.31
N HIS A 119 10.95 -12.84 4.12
CA HIS A 119 11.55 -13.62 3.03
C HIS A 119 13.06 -13.36 2.86
N ALA A 120 13.71 -12.70 3.83
CA ALA A 120 15.12 -12.31 3.79
C ALA A 120 15.48 -11.49 2.54
N ILE A 121 14.57 -10.59 2.15
CA ILE A 121 14.74 -9.60 1.08
C ILE A 121 14.91 -8.21 1.68
N GLU A 122 15.96 -7.49 1.28
CA GLU A 122 16.14 -6.08 1.61
C GLU A 122 15.36 -5.21 0.60
N ALA A 123 14.41 -4.42 1.09
CA ALA A 123 13.70 -3.43 0.28
C ALA A 123 14.40 -2.07 0.38
N ARG A 124 14.73 -1.49 -0.77
CA ARG A 124 15.26 -0.12 -0.87
C ARG A 124 14.22 0.80 -1.48
N VAL A 125 14.16 2.02 -0.95
CA VAL A 125 13.12 3.02 -1.22
C VAL A 125 13.75 4.30 -1.81
N PRO A 126 14.14 4.34 -3.08
CA PRO A 126 14.86 5.47 -3.68
C PRO A 126 14.16 6.83 -3.54
N PHE A 127 12.82 6.86 -3.54
CA PHE A 127 12.07 8.09 -3.32
C PHE A 127 12.24 8.67 -1.91
N LEU A 128 12.61 7.87 -0.94
CA LEU A 128 12.83 8.28 0.45
C LEU A 128 14.30 8.57 0.77
N ASP A 129 15.17 8.61 -0.24
CA ASP A 129 16.48 9.21 -0.09
C ASP A 129 16.35 10.66 0.38
N THR A 130 17.20 11.07 1.33
CA THR A 130 17.10 12.40 1.96
C THR A 130 17.27 13.54 0.97
N GLU A 131 18.09 13.37 -0.07
CA GLU A 131 18.27 14.37 -1.13
C GLU A 131 17.00 14.44 -2.02
N VAL A 132 16.39 13.30 -2.32
CA VAL A 132 15.13 13.24 -3.08
C VAL A 132 13.99 13.88 -2.29
N ILE A 133 13.88 13.59 -0.98
CA ILE A 133 12.91 14.25 -0.09
C ILE A 133 13.14 15.76 -0.08
N ALA A 134 14.37 16.21 0.13
CA ALA A 134 14.70 17.63 0.18
C ALA A 134 14.32 18.33 -1.14
N MET A 135 14.69 17.75 -2.27
CA MET A 135 14.35 18.26 -3.60
C MET A 135 12.82 18.29 -3.78
N ALA A 136 12.13 17.21 -3.49
CA ALA A 136 10.67 17.13 -3.63
C ALA A 136 9.95 18.19 -2.77
N GLN A 137 10.46 18.51 -1.58
CA GLN A 137 9.88 19.57 -0.73
C GLN A 137 10.00 20.98 -1.35
N THR A 138 10.95 21.21 -2.25
CA THR A 138 11.08 22.50 -2.98
C THR A 138 10.11 22.63 -4.14
N VAL A 139 9.55 21.53 -4.64
CA VAL A 139 8.61 21.55 -5.77
C VAL A 139 7.26 22.10 -5.31
N PRO A 140 6.75 23.17 -5.93
CA PRO A 140 5.44 23.73 -5.60
C PRO A 140 4.31 22.68 -5.77
N PRO A 141 3.34 22.61 -4.85
CA PRO A 141 2.25 21.61 -4.87
C PRO A 141 1.49 21.54 -6.20
N ARG A 142 1.25 22.65 -6.86
CA ARG A 142 0.57 22.73 -8.17
C ARG A 142 1.28 21.96 -9.30
N PHE A 143 2.57 21.67 -9.17
CA PHE A 143 3.29 20.79 -10.10
C PHE A 143 3.26 19.32 -9.70
N LYS A 144 2.91 19.02 -8.46
CA LYS A 144 2.71 17.65 -8.00
C LYS A 144 1.30 17.18 -8.31
N LEU A 145 0.32 18.02 -8.06
CA LEU A 145 -1.09 17.83 -8.37
C LEU A 145 -1.54 18.93 -9.33
N HIS A 146 -1.42 18.65 -10.62
CA HIS A 146 -1.70 19.63 -11.69
C HIS A 146 -3.19 19.66 -12.02
N THR A 147 -3.71 20.85 -12.33
CA THR A 147 -5.08 21.01 -12.83
C THR A 147 -5.02 21.38 -14.30
N GLU A 148 -5.58 20.54 -15.15
CA GLU A 148 -5.73 20.79 -16.59
C GLU A 148 -6.80 21.85 -16.87
N ASP A 149 -6.82 22.39 -18.10
CA ASP A 149 -7.78 23.42 -18.53
C ASP A 149 -9.25 22.94 -18.43
N ASP A 150 -9.49 21.64 -18.54
CA ASP A 150 -10.82 21.01 -18.38
C ASP A 150 -11.21 20.73 -16.91
N GLY A 151 -10.36 21.13 -15.96
CA GLY A 151 -10.58 20.96 -14.54
C GLY A 151 -10.16 19.59 -13.99
N ARG A 152 -9.68 18.66 -14.81
CA ARG A 152 -9.14 17.37 -14.32
C ARG A 152 -7.88 17.60 -13.51
N ARG A 153 -7.75 16.91 -12.38
CA ARG A 153 -6.56 16.97 -11.52
C ARG A 153 -5.72 15.71 -11.71
N ILE A 154 -4.45 15.89 -12.06
CA ILE A 154 -3.50 14.83 -12.36
C ILE A 154 -2.46 14.77 -11.23
N GLU A 155 -2.48 13.65 -10.54
CA GLU A 155 -1.52 13.30 -9.48
C GLU A 155 -0.14 12.95 -10.05
N LYS A 156 0.93 13.19 -9.26
CA LYS A 156 2.34 12.96 -9.65
C LYS A 156 2.73 13.62 -10.98
N TRP A 157 2.09 14.74 -11.33
CA TRP A 157 2.21 15.32 -12.67
C TRP A 157 3.66 15.60 -13.07
N ILE A 158 4.45 16.28 -12.23
CA ILE A 158 5.86 16.58 -12.55
C ILE A 158 6.70 15.29 -12.70
N LEU A 159 6.42 14.27 -11.88
CA LEU A 159 7.10 12.97 -11.99
C LEU A 159 6.75 12.29 -13.32
N ARG A 160 5.46 12.27 -13.69
CA ARG A 160 5.01 11.74 -14.98
C ARG A 160 5.63 12.48 -16.16
N LYS A 161 5.70 13.83 -16.08
CA LYS A 161 6.34 14.66 -17.12
C LYS A 161 7.84 14.39 -17.24
N ALA A 162 8.53 14.18 -16.13
CA ALA A 162 9.96 13.88 -16.13
C ALA A 162 10.31 12.54 -16.79
N PHE A 163 9.36 11.60 -16.84
CA PHE A 163 9.56 10.25 -17.36
C PHE A 163 8.68 9.92 -18.58
N GLU A 164 8.00 10.92 -19.18
CA GLU A 164 7.03 10.65 -20.28
C GLU A 164 7.67 10.06 -21.53
N ASP A 165 8.94 10.35 -21.79
CA ASP A 165 9.68 9.81 -22.92
C ASP A 165 10.32 8.44 -22.67
N LEU A 166 10.30 7.97 -21.39
CA LEU A 166 10.95 6.72 -20.98
C LEU A 166 10.00 5.54 -20.89
N LEU A 167 8.69 5.79 -20.82
CA LEU A 167 7.66 4.76 -20.69
C LEU A 167 6.56 4.95 -21.74
N PRO A 168 5.81 3.89 -22.07
CA PRO A 168 4.64 4.02 -22.94
C PRO A 168 3.64 5.05 -22.38
N ALA A 169 3.10 5.91 -23.23
CA ALA A 169 2.24 7.02 -22.80
C ALA A 169 1.02 6.57 -21.97
N ASP A 170 0.42 5.42 -22.33
CA ASP A 170 -0.71 4.84 -21.60
C ASP A 170 -0.33 4.25 -20.22
N ILE A 171 0.96 4.00 -20.00
CA ILE A 171 1.49 3.66 -18.67
C ILE A 171 1.79 4.93 -17.88
N THR A 172 2.50 5.88 -18.49
CA THR A 172 2.88 7.13 -17.83
C THR A 172 1.64 7.91 -17.37
N TRP A 173 0.60 7.97 -18.19
CA TRP A 173 -0.63 8.74 -17.94
C TRP A 173 -1.82 7.91 -17.47
N ARG A 174 -1.59 6.64 -17.06
CA ARG A 174 -2.67 5.80 -16.53
C ARG A 174 -3.30 6.44 -15.28
N ASN A 175 -4.57 6.15 -15.07
CA ASN A 175 -5.24 6.55 -13.83
C ASN A 175 -4.57 5.90 -12.62
N LYS A 176 -4.50 6.66 -11.51
CA LYS A 176 -4.03 6.12 -10.24
C LYS A 176 -5.02 5.07 -9.73
N GLU A 177 -4.46 3.93 -9.36
CA GLU A 177 -5.13 2.89 -8.59
C GLU A 177 -4.35 2.67 -7.29
N GLN A 178 -5.05 2.32 -6.23
CA GLN A 178 -4.39 1.89 -5.01
C GLN A 178 -3.80 0.50 -5.21
N PHE A 179 -2.77 0.17 -4.46
CA PHE A 179 -2.06 -1.11 -4.66
C PHE A 179 -2.94 -2.32 -4.37
N ASP A 180 -3.81 -2.25 -3.38
CA ASP A 180 -4.80 -3.29 -3.08
C ASP A 180 -5.84 -3.47 -4.19
N GLU A 181 -6.29 -2.38 -4.81
CA GLU A 181 -7.19 -2.42 -5.97
C GLU A 181 -6.48 -2.97 -7.21
N GLY A 182 -5.33 -2.39 -7.57
CA GLY A 182 -4.55 -2.76 -8.76
C GLY A 182 -4.05 -4.19 -8.74
N SER A 183 -3.67 -4.71 -7.57
CA SER A 183 -3.24 -6.11 -7.37
C SER A 183 -4.39 -7.11 -7.47
N GLY A 184 -5.66 -6.66 -7.33
CA GLY A 184 -6.85 -7.49 -7.38
C GLY A 184 -7.20 -8.19 -6.06
N ILE A 185 -6.53 -7.87 -4.94
CA ILE A 185 -6.87 -8.48 -3.65
C ILE A 185 -8.28 -8.10 -3.20
N VAL A 186 -8.72 -6.86 -3.46
CA VAL A 186 -10.06 -6.38 -3.11
C VAL A 186 -11.16 -7.25 -3.74
N ASP A 187 -10.93 -7.77 -4.94
CA ASP A 187 -11.88 -8.68 -5.63
C ASP A 187 -11.96 -10.06 -4.96
N LEU A 188 -10.89 -10.52 -4.30
CA LEU A 188 -10.83 -11.82 -3.61
C LEU A 188 -11.33 -11.76 -2.16
N LEU A 189 -11.28 -10.60 -1.51
CA LEU A 189 -11.63 -10.45 -0.11
C LEU A 189 -13.06 -10.91 0.25
N PRO A 190 -14.11 -10.65 -0.56
CA PRO A 190 -15.44 -11.15 -0.25
C PRO A 190 -15.48 -12.69 -0.10
N GLU A 191 -14.75 -13.42 -0.94
CA GLU A 191 -14.65 -14.88 -0.84
C GLU A 191 -13.84 -15.28 0.40
N VAL A 192 -12.70 -14.63 0.65
CA VAL A 192 -11.88 -14.87 1.84
C VAL A 192 -12.70 -14.68 3.11
N LEU A 193 -13.36 -13.55 3.27
CA LEU A 193 -14.16 -13.24 4.46
C LEU A 193 -15.36 -14.18 4.62
N LYS A 194 -16.04 -14.54 3.53
CA LYS A 194 -17.14 -15.51 3.58
C LYS A 194 -16.66 -16.86 4.11
N ARG A 195 -15.47 -17.30 3.77
CA ARG A 195 -14.92 -18.60 4.18
C ARG A 195 -14.33 -18.60 5.59
N THR A 196 -13.94 -17.43 6.12
CA THR A 196 -13.15 -17.34 7.37
C THR A 196 -13.82 -16.53 8.47
N ALA A 197 -14.55 -15.46 8.14
CA ALA A 197 -15.09 -14.51 9.11
C ALA A 197 -16.60 -14.67 9.37
N SER A 198 -17.27 -15.65 8.75
CA SER A 198 -18.73 -15.82 8.83
C SER A 198 -19.27 -16.14 10.24
N GLY A 199 -18.40 -16.54 11.18
CA GLY A 199 -18.77 -16.83 12.57
C GLY A 199 -18.60 -15.65 13.54
N ILE A 200 -18.12 -14.49 13.09
CA ILE A 200 -17.87 -13.34 13.95
C ILE A 200 -19.14 -12.49 14.04
N ASP A 201 -19.72 -12.38 15.24
CA ASP A 201 -20.72 -11.33 15.54
C ASP A 201 -19.99 -9.99 15.65
N THR A 202 -20.01 -9.23 14.55
CA THR A 202 -19.26 -7.98 14.41
C THR A 202 -19.61 -6.95 15.46
N GLU A 203 -20.87 -6.80 15.81
CA GLU A 203 -21.31 -5.78 16.78
C GLU A 203 -20.92 -6.15 18.22
N ALA A 204 -21.08 -7.42 18.59
CA ALA A 204 -20.62 -7.92 19.87
C ALA A 204 -19.09 -7.85 19.99
N TYR A 205 -18.39 -8.16 18.91
CA TYR A 205 -16.92 -8.10 18.86
C TYR A 205 -16.39 -6.66 19.00
N LYS A 206 -16.95 -5.71 18.24
CA LYS A 206 -16.60 -4.28 18.35
C LYS A 206 -16.89 -3.73 19.75
N SER A 207 -18.01 -4.12 20.34
CA SER A 207 -18.35 -3.71 21.71
C SER A 207 -17.35 -4.23 22.75
N ARG A 208 -16.88 -5.48 22.60
CA ARG A 208 -15.87 -6.09 23.45
C ARG A 208 -14.51 -5.39 23.35
N PHE A 209 -14.13 -4.94 22.17
CA PHE A 209 -12.87 -4.30 21.85
C PHE A 209 -13.03 -2.82 21.45
N ALA A 210 -13.90 -2.10 22.15
CA ALA A 210 -14.26 -0.71 21.81
C ALA A 210 -13.04 0.25 21.79
N THR A 211 -12.03 0.00 22.62
CA THR A 211 -10.78 0.79 22.66
C THR A 211 -9.98 0.71 21.37
N ASP A 212 -10.10 -0.40 20.64
CA ASP A 212 -9.31 -0.68 19.44
C ASP A 212 -9.96 -0.09 18.17
N ARG A 213 -11.16 0.52 18.32
CA ARG A 213 -11.86 1.30 17.28
C ARG A 213 -11.98 0.55 15.95
N LEU A 214 -12.47 -0.70 15.98
CA LEU A 214 -12.60 -1.54 14.79
C LEU A 214 -13.65 -0.97 13.83
N ARG A 215 -13.27 -0.76 12.56
CA ARG A 215 -14.09 -0.09 11.54
C ARG A 215 -15.08 -1.04 10.85
N SER A 216 -14.66 -2.28 10.59
CA SER A 216 -15.38 -3.22 9.71
C SER A 216 -15.36 -4.65 10.23
N ASN A 217 -16.15 -5.54 9.60
CA ASN A 217 -16.08 -6.98 9.82
C ASN A 217 -14.70 -7.55 9.45
N GLU A 218 -14.08 -7.00 8.42
CA GLU A 218 -12.74 -7.35 7.98
C GLU A 218 -11.71 -7.04 9.07
N GLU A 219 -11.76 -5.86 9.67
CA GLU A 219 -10.87 -5.52 10.80
C GLU A 219 -11.14 -6.38 12.04
N CYS A 220 -12.39 -6.71 12.33
CA CYS A 220 -12.70 -7.65 13.42
C CYS A 220 -12.02 -9.00 13.20
N PHE A 221 -12.02 -9.49 11.97
CA PHE A 221 -11.36 -10.75 11.63
C PHE A 221 -9.84 -10.64 11.74
N TYR A 222 -9.21 -9.61 11.18
CA TYR A 222 -7.77 -9.42 11.29
C TYR A 222 -7.33 -9.20 12.73
N HIS A 223 -8.10 -8.46 13.51
CA HIS A 223 -7.88 -8.27 14.92
C HIS A 223 -7.97 -9.61 15.69
N SER A 224 -8.95 -10.46 15.38
CA SER A 224 -9.06 -11.78 16.02
C SER A 224 -7.84 -12.65 15.76
N LEU A 225 -7.33 -12.66 14.51
CA LEU A 225 -6.10 -13.36 14.17
C LEU A 225 -4.89 -12.81 14.93
N LEU A 226 -4.77 -11.49 15.06
CA LEU A 226 -3.69 -10.87 15.83
C LEU A 226 -3.77 -11.26 17.30
N MET A 227 -4.95 -11.22 17.91
CA MET A 227 -5.16 -11.61 19.30
C MET A 227 -4.77 -13.06 19.60
N GLU A 228 -4.93 -13.96 18.62
CA GLU A 228 -4.58 -15.38 18.73
C GLU A 228 -3.08 -15.64 18.57
N GLN A 229 -2.35 -14.77 17.85
CA GLN A 229 -0.94 -14.98 17.53
C GLN A 229 0.03 -14.56 18.65
N PHE A 230 -0.37 -13.67 19.53
CA PHE A 230 0.51 -13.08 20.53
C PHE A 230 0.07 -13.38 21.96
N GLU A 231 1.01 -13.78 22.82
CA GLU A 231 0.74 -13.99 24.25
C GLU A 231 0.32 -12.70 24.97
N ARG A 232 0.88 -11.56 24.51
CA ARG A 232 0.61 -10.22 25.05
C ARG A 232 0.16 -9.27 23.93
N PRO A 233 -1.03 -9.48 23.35
CA PRO A 233 -1.47 -8.74 22.18
C PRO A 233 -1.60 -7.22 22.46
N GLN A 234 -1.84 -6.80 23.67
CA GLN A 234 -1.96 -5.38 24.03
C GLN A 234 -0.67 -4.59 23.77
N GLU A 235 0.49 -5.23 23.88
CA GLU A 235 1.78 -4.59 23.58
C GLU A 235 1.94 -4.34 22.07
N VAL A 236 1.40 -5.23 21.23
CA VAL A 236 1.37 -5.08 19.78
C VAL A 236 0.34 -4.02 19.39
N LEU A 237 -0.88 -4.11 19.93
CA LEU A 237 -1.98 -3.18 19.65
C LEU A 237 -1.61 -1.73 19.94
N ALA A 238 -0.81 -1.47 20.99
CA ALA A 238 -0.36 -0.12 21.34
C ALA A 238 0.50 0.55 20.24
N ASN A 239 1.06 -0.24 19.33
CA ASN A 239 1.95 0.22 18.25
C ASN A 239 1.30 0.16 16.86
N VAL A 240 0.05 -0.26 16.74
CA VAL A 240 -0.64 -0.33 15.45
C VAL A 240 -0.85 1.06 14.87
N GLY A 241 -0.14 1.34 13.78
CA GLY A 241 -0.39 2.53 12.95
C GLY A 241 -1.67 2.36 12.15
N ARG A 242 -2.40 3.45 11.98
CA ARG A 242 -3.62 3.46 11.16
C ARG A 242 -3.56 4.59 10.16
N TRP A 243 -3.92 4.27 8.93
CA TRP A 243 -4.11 5.28 7.91
C TRP A 243 -5.44 5.99 8.19
N GLN A 244 -5.36 7.16 8.85
CA GLN A 244 -6.50 8.03 9.06
C GLN A 244 -6.24 9.37 8.39
N ILE A 245 -7.27 9.85 7.70
CA ILE A 245 -7.37 11.24 7.29
C ILE A 245 -8.05 11.92 8.47
N ASP A 246 -7.30 12.71 9.23
CA ASP A 246 -7.84 13.51 10.33
C ASP A 246 -8.65 14.69 9.78
#